data_af5be987c947e85e7ad306357cf36d8b
#
_entry.id   af5be987c947e85e7ad306357cf36d8b
#
_cell.length_a   1.000
_cell.length_b   1.000
_cell.length_c   1.000
_cell.angle_alpha   90.00
_cell.angle_beta   90.00
_cell.angle_gamma   90.00
#
_symmetry.space_group_name_H-M   'P 1'
#
loop_
_entity.id
_entity.type
_entity.pdbx_description
1 polymer ?
#
loop_
_entity_poly.entity_id
_entity_poly.type
_entity_poly.pdbx_seq_one_letter_code
_entity_poly.pdbx_strand_id
1 'polypeptide(L)'
;LALGEDYMKSGLLDRAETVFTELAQLDQRAPQALKHLIGIYQAERDWEKAIDNATRFEDVTGEPMGKLIGQFECELAERFRGAGKLEEARAAIARAYQADAMSVRAGIIEGRLETDAGNAEAAVRAFERAARNDPEYLPELLPALMENYRKVGDLAGARAFLSEMTEHYRGIAPVLALTRLMEEQEGVAPARAYLGRQLKDRPSVRGESALIDLTLAEGADSTATLHDLKHITDQLLVRNPAYRCTRCGFGARTHHWQCPSCKEWGTVKPLLNYAVL
;
A
#
# COMPACT_ATOMS: atom_id res chain seq x y z
N LEU A 1 -21.96 -27.22 10.49
CA LEU A 1 -21.69 -25.80 10.22
C LEU A 1 -22.15 -24.94 11.39
N ALA A 2 -23.43 -24.90 11.78
CA ALA A 2 -23.97 -24.02 12.83
C ALA A 2 -23.17 -24.09 14.17
N LEU A 3 -22.81 -25.30 14.63
CA LEU A 3 -22.00 -25.47 15.84
C LEU A 3 -20.62 -24.78 15.73
N GLY A 4 -19.95 -24.91 14.57
CA GLY A 4 -18.68 -24.24 14.33
C GLY A 4 -18.80 -22.71 14.29
N GLU A 5 -19.86 -22.21 13.66
CA GLU A 5 -20.17 -20.78 13.64
C GLU A 5 -20.48 -20.22 15.02
N ASP A 6 -21.18 -20.98 15.88
CA ASP A 6 -21.45 -20.57 17.27
C ASP A 6 -20.16 -20.53 18.10
N TYR A 7 -19.24 -21.47 17.89
CA TYR A 7 -17.91 -21.40 18.49
C TYR A 7 -17.11 -20.19 18.02
N MET A 8 -17.15 -19.84 16.72
CA MET A 8 -16.49 -18.64 16.20
C MET A 8 -17.05 -17.36 16.84
N LYS A 9 -18.39 -17.24 16.92
CA LYS A 9 -19.05 -16.09 17.57
C LYS A 9 -18.68 -15.95 19.04
N SER A 10 -18.42 -17.07 19.71
CA SER A 10 -18.02 -17.12 21.10
C SER A 10 -16.50 -16.96 21.32
N GLY A 11 -15.72 -16.76 20.25
CA GLY A 11 -14.27 -16.62 20.31
C GLY A 11 -13.52 -17.93 20.60
N LEU A 12 -14.20 -19.09 20.54
CA LEU A 12 -13.61 -20.41 20.78
C LEU A 12 -13.05 -20.98 19.48
N LEU A 13 -11.98 -20.33 18.93
CA LEU A 13 -11.44 -20.64 17.61
C LEU A 13 -10.93 -22.07 17.50
N ASP A 14 -10.23 -22.60 18.52
CA ASP A 14 -9.73 -23.99 18.53
C ASP A 14 -10.84 -25.03 18.35
N ARG A 15 -12.00 -24.80 18.98
CA ARG A 15 -13.16 -25.68 18.84
C ARG A 15 -13.83 -25.54 17.48
N ALA A 16 -13.89 -24.33 16.96
CA ALA A 16 -14.40 -24.06 15.62
C ALA A 16 -13.49 -24.72 14.56
N GLU A 17 -12.17 -24.58 14.69
CA GLU A 17 -11.18 -25.25 13.83
C GLU A 17 -11.40 -26.76 13.77
N THR A 18 -11.53 -27.41 14.94
CA THR A 18 -11.79 -28.85 15.01
C THR A 18 -13.03 -29.26 14.22
N VAL A 19 -14.17 -28.59 14.46
CA VAL A 19 -15.45 -28.86 13.78
C VAL A 19 -15.34 -28.63 12.27
N PHE A 20 -14.72 -27.55 11.83
CA PHE A 20 -14.59 -27.24 10.39
C PHE A 20 -13.56 -28.15 9.72
N THR A 21 -12.51 -28.58 10.41
CA THR A 21 -11.55 -29.54 9.86
C THR A 21 -12.23 -30.90 9.56
N GLU A 22 -13.07 -31.39 10.46
CA GLU A 22 -13.86 -32.61 10.23
C GLU A 22 -14.84 -32.42 9.05
N LEU A 23 -15.55 -31.27 8.99
CA LEU A 23 -16.48 -30.98 7.91
C LEU A 23 -15.80 -30.81 6.55
N ALA A 24 -14.57 -30.31 6.52
CA ALA A 24 -13.77 -30.15 5.29
C ALA A 24 -13.35 -31.49 4.64
N GLN A 25 -13.55 -32.61 5.34
CA GLN A 25 -13.35 -33.97 4.81
C GLN A 25 -14.61 -34.52 4.13
N LEU A 26 -15.76 -33.86 4.27
CA LEU A 26 -17.02 -34.25 3.71
C LEU A 26 -17.29 -33.49 2.41
N ASP A 27 -17.31 -34.15 1.27
CA ASP A 27 -17.37 -33.55 -0.08
C ASP A 27 -18.44 -32.45 -0.22
N GLN A 28 -19.65 -32.68 0.29
CA GLN A 28 -20.77 -31.75 0.14
C GLN A 28 -20.63 -30.46 0.97
N ARG A 29 -19.83 -30.44 2.02
CA ARG A 29 -19.68 -29.33 2.97
C ARG A 29 -18.27 -28.74 3.00
N ALA A 30 -17.35 -29.34 2.29
CA ALA A 30 -15.96 -28.91 2.24
C ALA A 30 -15.80 -27.42 1.87
N PRO A 31 -16.47 -26.86 0.85
CA PRO A 31 -16.27 -25.45 0.49
C PRO A 31 -16.59 -24.47 1.63
N GLN A 32 -17.75 -24.67 2.32
CA GLN A 32 -18.14 -23.80 3.42
C GLN A 32 -17.19 -23.93 4.62
N ALA A 33 -16.81 -25.18 4.95
CA ALA A 33 -15.87 -25.44 6.03
C ALA A 33 -14.50 -24.80 5.76
N LEU A 34 -13.98 -24.94 4.54
CA LEU A 34 -12.71 -24.33 4.13
C LEU A 34 -12.75 -22.81 4.20
N LYS A 35 -13.85 -22.15 3.80
CA LYS A 35 -14.01 -20.70 3.97
C LYS A 35 -13.90 -20.27 5.43
N HIS A 36 -14.50 -21.02 6.36
CA HIS A 36 -14.39 -20.74 7.78
C HIS A 36 -12.98 -20.98 8.31
N LEU A 37 -12.30 -22.06 7.90
CA LEU A 37 -10.91 -22.33 8.28
C LEU A 37 -9.96 -21.22 7.80
N ILE A 38 -10.10 -20.77 6.56
CA ILE A 38 -9.34 -19.62 6.03
C ILE A 38 -9.53 -18.39 6.94
N GLY A 39 -10.79 -18.11 7.34
CA GLY A 39 -11.10 -16.98 8.23
C GLY A 39 -10.47 -17.13 9.62
N ILE A 40 -10.48 -18.33 10.20
CA ILE A 40 -9.86 -18.63 11.50
C ILE A 40 -8.35 -18.40 11.41
N TYR A 41 -7.67 -19.02 10.44
CA TYR A 41 -6.22 -18.90 10.29
C TYR A 41 -5.76 -17.47 9.95
N GLN A 42 -6.57 -16.69 9.22
CA GLN A 42 -6.32 -15.26 9.07
C GLN A 42 -6.37 -14.52 10.41
N ALA A 43 -7.34 -14.83 11.26
CA ALA A 43 -7.47 -14.20 12.57
C ALA A 43 -6.30 -14.54 13.50
N GLU A 44 -5.81 -15.77 13.43
CA GLU A 44 -4.66 -16.31 14.18
C GLU A 44 -3.31 -15.95 13.54
N ARG A 45 -3.30 -15.39 12.31
CA ARG A 45 -2.11 -15.12 11.50
C ARG A 45 -1.28 -16.38 11.19
N ASP A 46 -1.93 -17.53 11.14
CA ASP A 46 -1.34 -18.78 10.65
C ASP A 46 -1.45 -18.81 9.12
N TRP A 47 -0.55 -18.06 8.47
CA TRP A 47 -0.62 -17.86 7.04
C TRP A 47 -0.38 -19.12 6.23
N GLU A 48 0.45 -20.02 6.73
CA GLU A 48 0.73 -21.32 6.10
C GLU A 48 -0.55 -22.16 6.02
N LYS A 49 -1.29 -22.30 7.12
CA LYS A 49 -2.57 -23.02 7.10
C LYS A 49 -3.63 -22.28 6.30
N ALA A 50 -3.61 -20.94 6.30
CA ALA A 50 -4.53 -20.13 5.49
C ALA A 50 -4.31 -20.40 3.99
N ILE A 51 -3.05 -20.48 3.53
CA ILE A 51 -2.66 -20.80 2.14
C ILE A 51 -3.14 -22.21 1.78
N ASP A 52 -2.81 -23.22 2.62
CA ASP A 52 -3.20 -24.60 2.36
C ASP A 52 -4.71 -24.75 2.19
N ASN A 53 -5.51 -24.12 3.05
CA ASN A 53 -6.96 -24.19 2.96
C ASN A 53 -7.53 -23.35 1.80
N ALA A 54 -6.89 -22.25 1.43
CA ALA A 54 -7.28 -21.48 0.25
C ALA A 54 -6.99 -22.25 -1.05
N THR A 55 -5.87 -22.93 -1.15
CA THR A 55 -5.53 -23.81 -2.29
C THR A 55 -6.54 -24.97 -2.39
N ARG A 56 -6.82 -25.65 -1.28
CA ARG A 56 -7.85 -26.72 -1.27
C ARG A 56 -9.23 -26.20 -1.64
N PHE A 57 -9.59 -24.99 -1.23
CA PHE A 57 -10.85 -24.36 -1.61
C PHE A 57 -10.92 -24.13 -3.13
N GLU A 58 -9.84 -23.62 -3.73
CA GLU A 58 -9.73 -23.45 -5.18
C GLU A 58 -9.85 -24.79 -5.92
N ASP A 59 -9.15 -25.83 -5.44
CA ASP A 59 -9.19 -27.18 -6.04
C ASP A 59 -10.60 -27.81 -6.03
N VAL A 60 -11.35 -27.60 -4.93
CA VAL A 60 -12.70 -28.20 -4.77
C VAL A 60 -13.77 -27.40 -5.53
N THR A 61 -13.63 -26.07 -5.63
CA THR A 61 -14.67 -25.19 -6.15
C THR A 61 -14.40 -24.68 -7.56
N GLY A 62 -13.12 -24.62 -7.97
CA GLY A 62 -12.69 -23.92 -9.17
C GLY A 62 -12.76 -22.39 -9.03
N GLU A 63 -13.09 -21.85 -7.85
CA GLU A 63 -13.09 -20.40 -7.59
C GLU A 63 -11.65 -19.91 -7.37
N PRO A 64 -11.13 -18.95 -8.16
CA PRO A 64 -9.72 -18.55 -8.09
C PRO A 64 -9.41 -17.85 -6.77
N MET A 65 -8.41 -18.35 -6.04
CA MET A 65 -7.94 -17.84 -4.76
C MET A 65 -6.56 -17.15 -4.86
N GLY A 66 -5.96 -17.10 -6.04
CA GLY A 66 -4.60 -16.62 -6.22
C GLY A 66 -4.33 -15.24 -5.63
N LYS A 67 -5.24 -14.27 -5.79
CA LYS A 67 -5.10 -12.94 -5.16
C LYS A 67 -5.05 -13.00 -3.65
N LEU A 68 -5.86 -13.86 -3.02
CA LEU A 68 -5.88 -14.02 -1.55
C LEU A 68 -4.63 -14.75 -1.07
N ILE A 69 -4.23 -15.83 -1.76
CA ILE A 69 -2.99 -16.56 -1.49
C ILE A 69 -1.78 -15.62 -1.61
N GLY A 70 -1.73 -14.79 -2.64
CA GLY A 70 -0.69 -13.77 -2.81
C GLY A 70 -0.61 -12.80 -1.64
N GLN A 71 -1.73 -12.41 -1.02
CA GLN A 71 -1.71 -11.59 0.20
C GLN A 71 -1.15 -12.34 1.40
N PHE A 72 -1.44 -13.61 1.57
CA PHE A 72 -0.89 -14.43 2.66
C PHE A 72 0.60 -14.68 2.50
N GLU A 73 1.07 -14.93 1.28
CA GLU A 73 2.50 -15.02 0.97
C GLU A 73 3.22 -13.68 1.25
N CYS A 74 2.58 -12.55 1.00
CA CYS A 74 3.10 -11.22 1.37
C CYS A 74 3.21 -11.06 2.90
N GLU A 75 2.28 -11.58 3.69
CA GLU A 75 2.39 -11.60 5.16
C GLU A 75 3.59 -12.45 5.63
N LEU A 76 3.79 -13.61 5.00
CA LEU A 76 4.97 -14.45 5.26
C LEU A 76 6.27 -13.73 4.89
N ALA A 77 6.31 -13.07 3.75
CA ALA A 77 7.46 -12.30 3.30
C ALA A 77 7.83 -11.19 4.29
N GLU A 78 6.83 -10.42 4.78
CA GLU A 78 7.07 -9.38 5.81
C GLU A 78 7.52 -9.99 7.14
N ARG A 79 6.95 -11.12 7.56
CA ARG A 79 7.37 -11.84 8.77
C ARG A 79 8.84 -12.29 8.67
N PHE A 80 9.23 -12.87 7.52
CA PHE A 80 10.62 -13.30 7.28
C PHE A 80 11.58 -12.12 7.18
N ARG A 81 11.18 -11.04 6.47
CA ARG A 81 11.96 -9.82 6.37
C ARG A 81 12.22 -9.20 7.75
N GLY A 82 11.18 -9.09 8.58
CA GLY A 82 11.28 -8.58 9.95
C GLY A 82 12.15 -9.44 10.88
N ALA A 83 12.31 -10.73 10.57
CA ALA A 83 13.20 -11.66 11.27
C ALA A 83 14.63 -11.70 10.69
N GLY A 84 14.95 -10.90 9.67
CA GLY A 84 16.23 -10.90 8.98
C GLY A 84 16.50 -12.12 8.08
N LYS A 85 15.47 -12.93 7.81
CA LYS A 85 15.53 -14.13 6.97
C LYS A 85 15.29 -13.77 5.51
N LEU A 86 16.33 -13.21 4.88
CA LEU A 86 16.20 -12.60 3.55
C LEU A 86 15.86 -13.61 2.45
N GLU A 87 16.44 -14.82 2.50
CA GLU A 87 16.18 -15.83 1.46
C GLU A 87 14.76 -16.42 1.57
N GLU A 88 14.27 -16.65 2.79
CA GLU A 88 12.89 -17.09 3.02
C GLU A 88 11.90 -16.00 2.59
N ALA A 89 12.24 -14.72 2.82
CA ALA A 89 11.42 -13.60 2.36
C ALA A 89 11.36 -13.54 0.83
N ARG A 90 12.51 -13.72 0.12
CA ARG A 90 12.54 -13.81 -1.35
C ARG A 90 11.70 -14.97 -1.88
N ALA A 91 11.80 -16.13 -1.25
CA ALA A 91 11.01 -17.29 -1.63
C ALA A 91 9.51 -17.04 -1.48
N ALA A 92 9.07 -16.38 -0.38
CA ALA A 92 7.67 -16.00 -0.18
C ALA A 92 7.20 -14.97 -1.21
N ILE A 93 8.01 -13.96 -1.55
CA ILE A 93 7.72 -12.99 -2.62
C ILE A 93 7.55 -13.70 -3.97
N ALA A 94 8.41 -14.66 -4.29
CA ALA A 94 8.30 -15.42 -5.53
C ALA A 94 6.99 -16.21 -5.60
N ARG A 95 6.55 -16.84 -4.49
CA ARG A 95 5.26 -17.52 -4.42
C ARG A 95 4.09 -16.53 -4.51
N ALA A 96 4.20 -15.34 -3.90
CA ALA A 96 3.20 -14.29 -4.05
C ALA A 96 2.99 -13.89 -5.52
N TYR A 97 4.07 -13.77 -6.30
CA TYR A 97 3.97 -13.51 -7.74
C TYR A 97 3.46 -14.69 -8.55
N GLN A 98 3.73 -15.93 -8.13
CA GLN A 98 3.14 -17.12 -8.76
C GLN A 98 1.62 -17.15 -8.57
N ALA A 99 1.14 -16.73 -7.41
CA ALA A 99 -0.29 -16.66 -7.10
C ALA A 99 -0.97 -15.44 -7.74
N ASP A 100 -0.30 -14.29 -7.77
CA ASP A 100 -0.79 -13.03 -8.36
C ASP A 100 0.38 -12.28 -9.02
N ALA A 101 0.57 -12.48 -10.32
CA ALA A 101 1.69 -11.91 -11.08
C ALA A 101 1.72 -10.37 -11.08
N MET A 102 0.57 -9.72 -10.84
CA MET A 102 0.45 -8.25 -10.79
C MET A 102 0.41 -7.71 -9.37
N SER A 103 0.79 -8.50 -8.37
CA SER A 103 0.76 -8.09 -6.97
C SER A 103 1.64 -6.88 -6.69
N VAL A 104 0.99 -5.73 -6.49
CA VAL A 104 1.68 -4.48 -6.10
C VAL A 104 2.32 -4.62 -4.72
N ARG A 105 1.64 -5.30 -3.80
CA ARG A 105 2.15 -5.53 -2.45
C ARG A 105 3.46 -6.31 -2.47
N ALA A 106 3.52 -7.39 -3.25
CA ALA A 106 4.75 -8.17 -3.42
C ALA A 106 5.90 -7.30 -3.93
N GLY A 107 5.63 -6.41 -4.92
CA GLY A 107 6.63 -5.48 -5.44
C GLY A 107 7.11 -4.44 -4.42
N ILE A 108 6.23 -3.94 -3.58
CA ILE A 108 6.61 -3.02 -2.49
C ILE A 108 7.48 -3.75 -1.45
N ILE A 109 7.11 -4.98 -1.07
CA ILE A 109 7.88 -5.78 -0.12
C ILE A 109 9.25 -6.15 -0.70
N GLU A 110 9.31 -6.54 -1.97
CA GLU A 110 10.56 -6.79 -2.70
C GLU A 110 11.47 -5.56 -2.68
N GLY A 111 10.93 -4.38 -3.04
CA GLY A 111 11.69 -3.13 -3.00
C GLY A 111 12.25 -2.82 -1.61
N ARG A 112 11.47 -3.03 -0.56
CA ARG A 112 11.93 -2.87 0.82
C ARG A 112 12.98 -3.90 1.20
N LEU A 113 12.81 -5.16 0.81
CA LEU A 113 13.77 -6.23 1.06
C LEU A 113 15.12 -5.94 0.40
N GLU A 114 15.10 -5.49 -0.86
CA GLU A 114 16.32 -5.13 -1.58
C GLU A 114 16.97 -3.86 -1.00
N THR A 115 16.17 -2.91 -0.48
CA THR A 115 16.68 -1.76 0.28
C THR A 115 17.40 -2.19 1.56
N ASP A 116 16.81 -3.13 2.33
CA ASP A 116 17.40 -3.68 3.57
C ASP A 116 18.68 -4.49 3.28
N ALA A 117 18.74 -5.15 2.12
CA ALA A 117 19.91 -5.89 1.63
C ALA A 117 21.02 -4.98 1.04
N GLY A 118 20.77 -3.66 0.92
CA GLY A 118 21.72 -2.72 0.30
C GLY A 118 21.72 -2.70 -1.22
N ASN A 119 20.81 -3.40 -1.88
CA ASN A 119 20.71 -3.54 -3.34
C ASN A 119 19.81 -2.43 -3.92
N ALA A 120 20.25 -1.18 -3.84
CA ALA A 120 19.42 -0.01 -4.19
C ALA A 120 18.89 -0.05 -5.64
N GLU A 121 19.67 -0.52 -6.61
CA GLU A 121 19.23 -0.65 -8.01
C GLU A 121 18.10 -1.68 -8.18
N ALA A 122 18.19 -2.82 -7.47
CA ALA A 122 17.13 -3.83 -7.48
C ALA A 122 15.85 -3.30 -6.80
N ALA A 123 16.01 -2.53 -5.71
CA ALA A 123 14.91 -1.87 -5.02
C ALA A 123 14.18 -0.88 -5.95
N VAL A 124 14.92 -0.04 -6.69
CA VAL A 124 14.34 0.89 -7.68
C VAL A 124 13.50 0.13 -8.70
N ARG A 125 14.06 -0.94 -9.32
CA ARG A 125 13.30 -1.74 -10.32
C ARG A 125 12.02 -2.35 -9.74
N ALA A 126 12.06 -2.85 -8.50
CA ALA A 126 10.90 -3.44 -7.85
C ALA A 126 9.81 -2.41 -7.57
N PHE A 127 10.17 -1.24 -7.04
CA PHE A 127 9.21 -0.16 -6.77
C PHE A 127 8.62 0.42 -8.05
N GLU A 128 9.42 0.63 -9.11
CA GLU A 128 8.91 1.11 -10.40
C GLU A 128 7.89 0.13 -11.00
N ARG A 129 8.20 -1.17 -10.97
CA ARG A 129 7.27 -2.21 -11.43
C ARG A 129 5.97 -2.18 -10.65
N ALA A 130 6.04 -2.07 -9.30
CA ALA A 130 4.87 -1.97 -8.45
C ALA A 130 4.02 -0.73 -8.79
N ALA A 131 4.67 0.42 -9.02
CA ALA A 131 3.99 1.67 -9.40
C ALA A 131 3.28 1.58 -10.75
N ARG A 132 3.89 0.89 -11.74
CA ARG A 132 3.27 0.70 -13.06
C ARG A 132 2.13 -0.31 -13.01
N ASN A 133 2.18 -1.31 -12.10
CA ASN A 133 1.09 -2.27 -11.92
C ASN A 133 -0.17 -1.60 -11.33
N ASP A 134 -0.01 -0.70 -10.35
CA ASP A 134 -1.13 0.11 -9.82
C ASP A 134 -0.60 1.45 -9.28
N PRO A 135 -0.73 2.52 -10.07
CA PRO A 135 -0.28 3.86 -9.67
C PRO A 135 -1.00 4.44 -8.44
N GLU A 136 -2.14 3.88 -8.04
CA GLU A 136 -2.84 4.32 -6.83
C GLU A 136 -2.01 4.14 -5.55
N TYR A 137 -1.01 3.23 -5.57
CA TYR A 137 -0.09 3.02 -4.46
C TYR A 137 1.17 3.91 -4.48
N LEU A 138 1.29 4.83 -5.45
CA LEU A 138 2.42 5.77 -5.51
C LEU A 138 2.71 6.49 -4.18
N PRO A 139 1.72 7.00 -3.42
CA PRO A 139 2.00 7.65 -2.14
C PRO A 139 2.74 6.76 -1.14
N GLU A 140 2.53 5.43 -1.19
CA GLU A 140 3.14 4.46 -0.28
C GLU A 140 4.58 4.12 -0.66
N LEU A 141 4.90 4.07 -1.94
CA LEU A 141 6.21 3.62 -2.41
C LEU A 141 7.19 4.76 -2.72
N LEU A 142 6.69 5.95 -3.08
CA LEU A 142 7.54 7.08 -3.49
C LEU A 142 8.64 7.46 -2.47
N PRO A 143 8.38 7.51 -1.15
CA PRO A 143 9.43 7.86 -0.20
C PRO A 143 10.63 6.90 -0.26
N ALA A 144 10.36 5.58 -0.28
CA ALA A 144 11.41 4.56 -0.35
C ALA A 144 12.07 4.51 -1.73
N LEU A 145 11.30 4.65 -2.80
CA LEU A 145 11.82 4.71 -4.16
C LEU A 145 12.79 5.89 -4.33
N MET A 146 12.40 7.09 -3.89
CA MET A 146 13.26 8.28 -4.00
C MET A 146 14.54 8.18 -3.16
N GLU A 147 14.47 7.53 -1.99
CA GLU A 147 15.65 7.23 -1.19
C GLU A 147 16.63 6.32 -1.96
N ASN A 148 16.11 5.26 -2.61
CA ASN A 148 16.95 4.35 -3.38
C ASN A 148 17.53 5.00 -4.64
N TYR A 149 16.79 5.85 -5.34
CA TYR A 149 17.33 6.64 -6.44
C TYR A 149 18.51 7.54 -5.99
N ARG A 150 18.43 8.16 -4.80
CA ARG A 150 19.55 8.93 -4.23
C ARG A 150 20.75 8.04 -3.91
N LYS A 151 20.53 6.83 -3.38
CA LYS A 151 21.60 5.86 -3.09
C LYS A 151 22.31 5.39 -4.38
N VAL A 152 21.57 5.19 -5.47
CA VAL A 152 22.12 4.86 -6.79
C VAL A 152 22.80 6.06 -7.45
N GLY A 153 22.38 7.29 -7.12
CA GLY A 153 22.84 8.51 -7.77
C GLY A 153 22.13 8.81 -9.10
N ASP A 154 21.08 8.09 -9.43
CA ASP A 154 20.33 8.26 -10.68
C ASP A 154 19.14 9.22 -10.52
N LEU A 155 19.45 10.50 -10.28
CA LEU A 155 18.42 11.54 -10.15
C LEU A 155 17.78 11.89 -11.50
N ALA A 156 18.45 11.61 -12.63
CA ALA A 156 17.87 11.78 -13.96
C ALA A 156 16.78 10.73 -14.22
N GLY A 157 17.05 9.46 -13.89
CA GLY A 157 16.06 8.39 -13.92
C GLY A 157 14.86 8.68 -13.00
N ALA A 158 15.11 9.16 -11.78
CA ALA A 158 14.05 9.59 -10.86
C ALA A 158 13.14 10.66 -11.48
N ARG A 159 13.73 11.68 -12.11
CA ARG A 159 12.98 12.76 -12.80
C ARG A 159 12.14 12.22 -13.94
N ALA A 160 12.71 11.34 -14.78
CA ALA A 160 12.00 10.73 -15.90
C ALA A 160 10.81 9.89 -15.42
N PHE A 161 11.02 9.02 -14.42
CA PHE A 161 9.97 8.21 -13.82
C PHE A 161 8.85 9.06 -13.20
N LEU A 162 9.19 10.10 -12.42
CA LEU A 162 8.19 10.98 -11.81
C LEU A 162 7.38 11.75 -12.87
N SER A 163 8.02 12.16 -13.98
CA SER A 163 7.32 12.81 -15.09
C SER A 163 6.34 11.85 -15.76
N GLU A 164 6.75 10.60 -16.04
CA GLU A 164 5.87 9.54 -16.55
C GLU A 164 4.68 9.32 -15.62
N MET A 165 4.92 9.17 -14.31
CA MET A 165 3.85 8.94 -13.34
C MET A 165 2.92 10.15 -13.19
N THR A 166 3.41 11.37 -13.40
CA THR A 166 2.56 12.56 -13.40
C THR A 166 1.52 12.54 -14.52
N GLU A 167 1.81 11.91 -15.65
CA GLU A 167 0.86 11.77 -16.77
C GLU A 167 -0.19 10.67 -16.50
N HIS A 168 0.21 9.58 -15.83
CA HIS A 168 -0.64 8.40 -15.64
C HIS A 168 -1.42 8.40 -14.32
N TYR A 169 -1.02 9.20 -13.34
CA TYR A 169 -1.65 9.26 -12.03
C TYR A 169 -2.25 10.64 -11.75
N ARG A 170 -3.53 10.68 -11.41
CA ARG A 170 -4.26 11.95 -11.19
C ARG A 170 -3.97 12.61 -9.85
N GLY A 171 -3.43 11.89 -8.88
CA GLY A 171 -3.10 12.43 -7.55
C GLY A 171 -1.86 13.31 -7.57
N ILE A 172 -1.68 14.08 -6.50
CA ILE A 172 -0.60 15.08 -6.40
C ILE A 172 0.77 14.47 -6.03
N ALA A 173 0.84 13.20 -5.60
CA ALA A 173 2.05 12.61 -5.04
C ALA A 173 3.29 12.68 -5.94
N PRO A 174 3.25 12.29 -7.25
CA PRO A 174 4.43 12.40 -8.12
C PRO A 174 4.80 13.85 -8.40
N VAL A 175 3.83 14.77 -8.49
CA VAL A 175 4.08 16.21 -8.65
C VAL A 175 4.87 16.74 -7.46
N LEU A 176 4.47 16.40 -6.23
CA LEU A 176 5.17 16.83 -5.03
C LEU A 176 6.58 16.22 -4.94
N ALA A 177 6.74 14.95 -5.31
CA ALA A 177 8.06 14.32 -5.35
C ALA A 177 8.98 14.99 -6.37
N LEU A 178 8.47 15.30 -7.58
CA LEU A 178 9.22 16.02 -8.61
C LEU A 178 9.53 17.47 -8.18
N THR A 179 8.61 18.15 -7.53
CA THR A 179 8.83 19.49 -6.97
C THR A 179 10.01 19.50 -5.98
N ARG A 180 10.05 18.52 -5.07
CA ARG A 180 11.16 18.37 -4.11
C ARG A 180 12.50 18.10 -4.81
N LEU A 181 12.48 17.22 -5.82
CA LEU A 181 13.68 16.93 -6.60
C LEU A 181 14.19 18.19 -7.35
N MET A 182 13.29 19.00 -7.90
CA MET A 182 13.63 20.28 -8.53
C MET A 182 14.17 21.29 -7.50
N GLU A 183 13.57 21.37 -6.33
CA GLU A 183 14.06 22.23 -5.24
C GLU A 183 15.49 21.87 -4.84
N GLU A 184 15.79 20.55 -4.70
CA GLU A 184 17.13 20.05 -4.39
C GLU A 184 18.16 20.39 -5.49
N GLN A 185 17.77 20.33 -6.77
CA GLN A 185 18.69 20.48 -7.90
C GLN A 185 18.77 21.90 -8.47
N GLU A 186 17.68 22.62 -8.49
CA GLU A 186 17.51 23.89 -9.22
C GLU A 186 17.16 25.05 -8.28
N GLY A 187 16.79 24.75 -7.02
CA GLY A 187 16.41 25.74 -6.02
C GLY A 187 14.90 26.00 -5.91
N VAL A 188 14.54 26.86 -4.97
CA VAL A 188 13.14 27.10 -4.56
C VAL A 188 12.30 27.72 -5.67
N ALA A 189 12.81 28.74 -6.38
CA ALA A 189 12.03 29.49 -7.37
C ALA A 189 11.53 28.64 -8.56
N PRO A 190 12.36 27.78 -9.22
CA PRO A 190 11.88 26.86 -10.26
C PRO A 190 10.87 25.84 -9.74
N ALA A 191 11.10 25.26 -8.54
CA ALA A 191 10.23 24.30 -7.89
C ALA A 191 8.85 24.91 -7.61
N ARG A 192 8.80 26.11 -7.04
CA ARG A 192 7.58 26.88 -6.78
C ARG A 192 6.81 27.18 -8.06
N ALA A 193 7.51 27.63 -9.12
CA ALA A 193 6.89 27.93 -10.40
C ALA A 193 6.29 26.66 -11.06
N TYR A 194 6.98 25.52 -10.95
CA TYR A 194 6.47 24.24 -11.41
C TYR A 194 5.21 23.82 -10.66
N LEU A 195 5.27 23.80 -9.31
CA LEU A 195 4.13 23.40 -8.47
C LEU A 195 2.92 24.32 -8.70
N GLY A 196 3.13 25.64 -8.78
CA GLY A 196 2.06 26.60 -9.03
C GLY A 196 1.34 26.38 -10.37
N ARG A 197 2.05 25.93 -11.43
CA ARG A 197 1.44 25.53 -12.70
C ARG A 197 0.62 24.26 -12.54
N GLN A 198 1.18 23.23 -11.89
CA GLN A 198 0.49 21.94 -11.71
C GLN A 198 -0.81 22.06 -10.88
N LEU A 199 -0.82 22.94 -9.88
CA LEU A 199 -2.00 23.13 -9.03
C LEU A 199 -3.18 23.81 -9.74
N LYS A 200 -2.96 24.53 -10.86
CA LYS A 200 -4.04 25.07 -11.68
C LYS A 200 -4.88 23.96 -12.32
N ASP A 201 -4.22 22.88 -12.73
CA ASP A 201 -4.87 21.75 -13.39
C ASP A 201 -5.28 20.66 -12.39
N ARG A 202 -4.60 20.58 -11.24
CA ARG A 202 -4.78 19.56 -10.19
C ARG A 202 -4.81 20.18 -8.81
N PRO A 203 -5.92 20.88 -8.44
CA PRO A 203 -6.06 21.47 -7.10
C PRO A 203 -5.90 20.42 -6.00
N SER A 204 -5.10 20.73 -4.97
CA SER A 204 -4.81 19.80 -3.87
C SER A 204 -4.39 20.57 -2.63
N VAL A 205 -5.02 20.26 -1.49
CA VAL A 205 -4.67 20.87 -0.19
C VAL A 205 -3.22 20.57 0.20
N ARG A 206 -2.71 19.36 -0.09
CA ARG A 206 -1.29 19.02 0.11
C ARG A 206 -0.36 19.81 -0.79
N GLY A 207 -0.77 19.99 -2.05
CA GLY A 207 -0.03 20.80 -3.00
C GLY A 207 0.00 22.27 -2.60
N GLU A 208 -1.12 22.82 -2.15
CA GLU A 208 -1.23 24.17 -1.64
C GLU A 208 -0.35 24.39 -0.41
N SER A 209 -0.38 23.46 0.55
CA SER A 209 0.50 23.48 1.72
C SER A 209 1.97 23.56 1.30
N ALA A 210 2.41 22.72 0.36
CA ALA A 210 3.77 22.73 -0.15
C ALA A 210 4.12 24.02 -0.91
N LEU A 211 3.16 24.59 -1.66
CA LEU A 211 3.37 25.88 -2.35
C LEU A 211 3.56 27.03 -1.36
N ILE A 212 2.82 27.02 -0.23
CA ILE A 212 3.00 27.99 0.85
C ILE A 212 4.39 27.85 1.46
N ASP A 213 4.85 26.62 1.75
CA ASP A 213 6.19 26.39 2.30
C ASP A 213 7.30 26.94 1.38
N LEU A 214 7.22 26.68 0.06
CA LEU A 214 8.17 27.20 -0.92
C LEU A 214 8.13 28.73 -1.01
N THR A 215 6.93 29.33 -0.89
CA THR A 215 6.79 30.80 -0.93
C THR A 215 7.37 31.46 0.32
N LEU A 216 7.20 30.83 1.49
CA LEU A 216 7.83 31.30 2.75
C LEU A 216 9.35 31.18 2.70
N ALA A 217 9.89 30.13 2.08
CA ALA A 217 11.33 29.93 1.91
C ALA A 217 11.99 31.02 1.04
N GLU A 218 11.25 31.62 0.11
CA GLU A 218 11.73 32.77 -0.70
C GLU A 218 11.71 34.12 0.03
N GLY A 219 11.15 34.22 1.24
CA GLY A 219 11.10 35.44 2.02
C GLY A 219 10.03 36.46 1.55
N ALA A 220 8.84 36.00 1.25
CA ALA A 220 7.71 36.84 0.81
C ALA A 220 7.32 37.91 1.85
N ASP A 221 7.00 39.12 1.40
CA ASP A 221 6.63 40.28 2.26
C ASP A 221 5.37 40.10 3.13
N SER A 222 4.55 39.04 2.84
CA SER A 222 3.28 38.73 3.53
C SER A 222 3.38 37.48 4.43
N THR A 223 4.46 37.32 5.15
CA THR A 223 4.76 36.10 5.94
C THR A 223 3.69 35.75 6.96
N ALA A 224 3.12 36.74 7.69
CA ALA A 224 2.10 36.50 8.72
C ALA A 224 0.84 35.80 8.16
N THR A 225 0.28 36.33 7.07
CA THR A 225 -0.89 35.77 6.41
C THR A 225 -0.63 34.38 5.84
N LEU A 226 0.59 34.15 5.29
CA LEU A 226 0.99 32.84 4.79
C LEU A 226 1.15 31.80 5.92
N HIS A 227 1.68 32.21 7.09
CA HIS A 227 1.73 31.35 8.26
C HIS A 227 0.34 30.98 8.77
N ASP A 228 -0.61 31.91 8.80
CA ASP A 228 -1.99 31.62 9.18
C ASP A 228 -2.66 30.66 8.20
N LEU A 229 -2.50 30.87 6.89
CA LEU A 229 -2.99 29.96 5.86
C LEU A 229 -2.35 28.57 5.99
N LYS A 230 -1.04 28.50 6.21
CA LYS A 230 -0.35 27.23 6.45
C LYS A 230 -0.92 26.49 7.64
N HIS A 231 -1.13 27.20 8.76
CA HIS A 231 -1.70 26.61 9.98
C HIS A 231 -3.11 26.04 9.73
N ILE A 232 -3.98 26.77 9.04
CA ILE A 232 -5.34 26.31 8.68
C ILE A 232 -5.26 25.09 7.76
N THR A 233 -4.41 25.12 6.74
CA THR A 233 -4.21 24.03 5.79
C THR A 233 -3.72 22.77 6.48
N ASP A 234 -2.75 22.89 7.40
CA ASP A 234 -2.24 21.75 8.17
C ASP A 234 -3.31 21.15 9.09
N GLN A 235 -4.16 21.98 9.71
CA GLN A 235 -5.29 21.48 10.48
C GLN A 235 -6.29 20.69 9.62
N LEU A 236 -6.57 21.13 8.39
CA LEU A 236 -7.43 20.41 7.46
C LEU A 236 -6.81 19.05 7.09
N LEU A 237 -5.50 19.00 6.82
CA LEU A 237 -4.79 17.76 6.52
C LEU A 237 -4.82 16.75 7.67
N VAL A 238 -4.66 17.22 8.91
CA VAL A 238 -4.68 16.35 10.10
C VAL A 238 -6.08 15.79 10.40
N ARG A 239 -7.15 16.55 10.13
CA ARG A 239 -8.53 16.14 10.45
C ARG A 239 -9.08 15.10 9.48
N ASN A 240 -8.63 15.09 8.23
CA ASN A 240 -9.15 14.22 7.19
C ASN A 240 -8.38 12.89 7.09
N PRO A 241 -9.05 11.76 6.76
CA PRO A 241 -8.37 10.50 6.51
C PRO A 241 -7.53 10.61 5.23
N ALA A 242 -6.35 9.95 5.21
CA ALA A 242 -5.51 9.87 4.02
C ALA A 242 -5.93 8.72 3.08
N TYR A 243 -6.65 7.74 3.63
CA TYR A 243 -7.07 6.51 2.95
C TYR A 243 -8.54 6.24 3.20
N ARG A 244 -9.19 5.55 2.25
CA ARG A 244 -10.57 5.09 2.40
C ARG A 244 -10.74 3.70 1.82
N CYS A 245 -11.46 2.83 2.52
CA CYS A 245 -11.86 1.54 1.98
C CYS A 245 -12.93 1.72 0.90
N THR A 246 -12.68 1.20 -0.30
CA THR A 246 -13.60 1.27 -1.43
C THR A 246 -14.84 0.41 -1.25
N ARG A 247 -14.79 -0.61 -0.34
CA ARG A 247 -15.92 -1.50 -0.07
C ARG A 247 -16.85 -0.98 1.02
N CYS A 248 -16.32 -0.58 2.19
CA CYS A 248 -17.15 -0.22 3.35
C CYS A 248 -17.05 1.25 3.77
N GLY A 249 -16.23 2.07 3.10
CA GLY A 249 -16.07 3.48 3.42
C GLY A 249 -15.18 3.79 4.63
N PHE A 250 -14.60 2.78 5.32
CA PHE A 250 -13.73 2.98 6.48
C PHE A 250 -12.59 3.94 6.13
N GLY A 251 -12.46 5.02 6.90
CA GLY A 251 -11.39 6.01 6.76
C GLY A 251 -10.20 5.70 7.66
N ALA A 252 -8.97 5.84 7.14
CA ALA A 252 -7.74 5.60 7.87
C ALA A 252 -6.71 6.71 7.61
N ARG A 253 -5.77 6.90 8.56
CA ARG A 253 -4.63 7.82 8.41
C ARG A 253 -3.40 7.13 7.82
N THR A 254 -3.29 5.83 8.04
CA THR A 254 -2.23 4.96 7.54
C THR A 254 -2.83 3.91 6.61
N HIS A 255 -2.02 3.43 5.67
CA HIS A 255 -2.43 2.37 4.76
C HIS A 255 -2.60 1.04 5.49
N HIS A 256 -3.63 0.27 5.09
CA HIS A 256 -3.88 -1.09 5.55
C HIS A 256 -4.11 -2.00 4.35
N TRP A 257 -3.35 -3.06 4.22
CA TRP A 257 -3.55 -4.05 3.16
C TRP A 257 -4.86 -4.82 3.35
N GLN A 258 -5.20 -5.18 4.60
CA GLN A 258 -6.51 -5.69 4.97
C GLN A 258 -7.30 -4.60 5.70
N CYS A 259 -8.51 -4.32 5.24
CA CYS A 259 -9.37 -3.33 5.90
C CYS A 259 -9.71 -3.74 7.34
N PRO A 260 -9.42 -2.92 8.37
CA PRO A 260 -9.73 -3.26 9.77
C PRO A 260 -11.23 -3.47 10.04
N SER A 261 -12.10 -2.83 9.24
CA SER A 261 -13.56 -2.89 9.41
C SER A 261 -14.16 -4.11 8.70
N CYS A 262 -14.06 -4.19 7.37
CA CYS A 262 -14.71 -5.25 6.59
C CYS A 262 -13.84 -6.45 6.29
N LYS A 263 -12.57 -6.46 6.72
CA LYS A 263 -11.58 -7.51 6.56
C LYS A 263 -11.21 -7.85 5.09
N GLU A 264 -11.64 -7.01 4.15
CA GLU A 264 -11.32 -7.19 2.74
C GLU A 264 -9.90 -6.73 2.43
N TRP A 265 -9.19 -7.47 1.57
CA TRP A 265 -7.83 -7.17 1.17
C TRP A 265 -7.76 -6.22 -0.04
N GLY A 266 -6.74 -5.36 -0.07
CA GLY A 266 -6.45 -4.47 -1.19
C GLY A 266 -7.49 -3.37 -1.44
N THR A 267 -8.45 -3.16 -0.52
CA THR A 267 -9.57 -2.22 -0.69
C THR A 267 -9.32 -0.85 -0.08
N VAL A 268 -8.31 -0.69 0.77
CA VAL A 268 -7.96 0.60 1.37
C VAL A 268 -7.04 1.35 0.42
N LYS A 269 -7.56 2.39 -0.20
CA LYS A 269 -6.86 3.18 -1.22
C LYS A 269 -6.57 4.60 -0.74
N PRO A 270 -5.48 5.23 -1.21
CA PRO A 270 -5.21 6.64 -0.95
C PRO A 270 -6.32 7.52 -1.50
N LEU A 271 -6.68 8.55 -0.76
CA LEU A 271 -7.56 9.59 -1.29
C LEU A 271 -6.74 10.51 -2.19
N LEU A 272 -7.09 10.55 -3.49
CA LEU A 272 -6.36 11.26 -4.53
C LEU A 272 -6.32 12.77 -4.31
N ASN A 273 -7.45 13.32 -3.90
CA ASN A 273 -7.61 14.70 -3.53
C ASN A 273 -8.29 14.75 -2.17
N TYR A 274 -7.74 15.50 -1.23
CA TYR A 274 -8.55 16.03 -0.15
C TYR A 274 -9.48 17.07 -0.77
N ALA A 275 -10.41 16.63 -1.61
CA ALA A 275 -11.57 17.42 -1.90
C ALA A 275 -12.34 17.48 -0.59
N VAL A 276 -12.22 18.61 0.05
CA VAL A 276 -13.11 19.02 1.12
C VAL A 276 -14.53 18.90 0.57
N LEU A 277 -15.34 18.05 1.19
CA LEU A 277 -16.76 18.32 1.25
C LEU A 277 -16.99 19.45 2.22
#